data_82bd70b295779ce1f38ffa5d85d4f4d7
#
_entry.id   82bd70b295779ce1f38ffa5d85d4f4d7
#
_cell.length_a   1.000
_cell.length_b   1.000
_cell.length_c   1.000
_cell.angle_alpha   90.00
_cell.angle_beta   90.00
_cell.angle_gamma   90.00
#
_symmetry.space_group_name_H-M   'P 1'
#
loop_
_entity.id
_entity.type
_entity.pdbx_description
1 polymer ?
#
loop_
_entity_poly.entity_id
_entity_poly.type
_entity_poly.pdbx_seq_one_letter_code
_entity_poly.pdbx_strand_id
1 'polypeptide(L)'
;FGDLQVIAAAFYGIKAAVLVVVIEALVKVTKRALVGRVHRWIAGFAFAGIFFLAIPFPIIVLFSAIMGFIFSPQSVEYKPVGVTGIAHIQSLRAVAFWLGVWILPFFALHTLGAPDILTEIASFFSRLAIVTFGGAYAVLAYMTQDIVVQFGWLSAGEMIDALGLAETTPGPLILVTEFVSFLAAFKEGGVWLGVLGALVALWVTFIPCFL
;
A
#
# COMPACT_ATOMS: atom_id res chain seq x y z
N PHE A 1 -14.26 23.74 0.83
CA PHE A 1 -13.11 24.08 1.69
C PHE A 1 -11.84 24.45 0.90
N GLY A 2 -11.72 24.07 -0.38
CA GLY A 2 -10.53 24.36 -1.21
C GLY A 2 -10.33 25.79 -1.67
N ASP A 3 -11.35 26.66 -1.55
CA ASP A 3 -11.32 28.02 -2.08
C ASP A 3 -10.83 29.10 -1.09
N LEU A 4 -10.46 28.72 0.12
CA LEU A 4 -9.91 29.66 1.08
C LEU A 4 -8.42 29.87 0.83
N GLN A 5 -7.98 31.09 0.49
CA GLN A 5 -6.58 31.43 0.19
C GLN A 5 -5.57 30.94 1.23
N VAL A 6 -5.94 30.95 2.51
CA VAL A 6 -5.09 30.46 3.60
C VAL A 6 -4.87 28.95 3.52
N ILE A 7 -5.91 28.20 3.17
CA ILE A 7 -5.83 26.75 3.01
C ILE A 7 -4.98 26.41 1.79
N ALA A 8 -5.19 27.08 0.66
CA ALA A 8 -4.36 26.90 -0.54
C ALA A 8 -2.88 27.19 -0.29
N ALA A 9 -2.57 28.25 0.47
CA ALA A 9 -1.20 28.59 0.84
C ALA A 9 -0.58 27.52 1.77
N ALA A 10 -1.33 26.99 2.74
CA ALA A 10 -0.89 25.90 3.60
C ALA A 10 -0.59 24.62 2.80
N PHE A 11 -1.48 24.26 1.85
CA PHE A 11 -1.26 23.14 0.93
C PHE A 11 0.00 23.31 0.08
N TYR A 12 0.28 24.53 -0.39
CA TYR A 12 1.47 24.80 -1.17
C TYR A 12 2.75 24.60 -0.33
N GLY A 13 2.74 25.01 0.93
CA GLY A 13 3.83 24.76 1.87
C GLY A 13 4.04 23.27 2.16
N ILE A 14 2.96 22.52 2.35
CA ILE A 14 3.00 21.07 2.56
C ILE A 14 3.58 20.36 1.33
N LYS A 15 3.14 20.72 0.12
CA LYS A 15 3.68 20.14 -1.14
C LYS A 15 5.18 20.34 -1.26
N ALA A 16 5.68 21.52 -0.91
CA ALA A 16 7.11 21.81 -0.94
C ALA A 16 7.88 20.96 0.09
N ALA A 17 7.36 20.81 1.31
CA ALA A 17 7.96 19.97 2.34
C ALA A 17 7.97 18.49 1.95
N VAL A 18 6.86 17.97 1.39
CA VAL A 18 6.77 16.59 0.91
C VAL A 18 7.77 16.31 -0.20
N LEU A 19 7.97 17.25 -1.13
CA LEU A 19 8.97 17.11 -2.19
C LEU A 19 10.38 16.90 -1.62
N VAL A 20 10.76 17.66 -0.60
CA VAL A 20 12.06 17.53 0.06
C VAL A 20 12.20 16.17 0.73
N VAL A 21 11.17 15.71 1.45
CA VAL A 21 11.15 14.39 2.12
C VAL A 21 11.28 13.26 1.11
N VAL A 22 10.57 13.35 -0.04
CA VAL A 22 10.65 12.34 -1.10
C VAL A 22 12.04 12.31 -1.74
N ILE A 23 12.65 13.46 -2.01
CA ILE A 23 14.02 13.53 -2.55
C ILE A 23 15.02 12.94 -1.55
N GLU A 24 14.91 13.27 -0.26
CA GLU A 24 15.78 12.71 0.78
C GLU A 24 15.64 11.18 0.88
N ALA A 25 14.41 10.69 0.89
CA ALA A 25 14.11 9.25 0.90
C ALA A 25 14.70 8.56 -0.34
N LEU A 26 14.51 9.15 -1.54
CA LEU A 26 15.06 8.63 -2.79
C LEU A 26 16.60 8.53 -2.73
N VAL A 27 17.26 9.59 -2.27
CA VAL A 27 18.74 9.61 -2.14
C VAL A 27 19.22 8.55 -1.14
N LYS A 28 18.52 8.41 -0.01
CA LYS A 28 18.87 7.43 1.04
C LYS A 28 18.70 5.99 0.54
N VAL A 29 17.58 5.69 -0.12
CA VAL A 29 17.32 4.37 -0.71
C VAL A 29 18.31 4.07 -1.83
N THR A 30 18.56 5.02 -2.73
CA THR A 30 19.52 4.88 -3.84
C THR A 30 20.92 4.54 -3.32
N LYS A 31 21.42 5.27 -2.33
CA LYS A 31 22.74 5.00 -1.73
C LYS A 31 22.83 3.61 -1.10
N ARG A 32 21.73 3.12 -0.54
CA ARG A 32 21.70 1.82 0.15
C ARG A 32 21.48 0.64 -0.82
N ALA A 33 20.63 0.83 -1.84
CA ALA A 33 20.24 -0.23 -2.76
C ALA A 33 21.16 -0.35 -3.99
N LEU A 34 21.69 0.75 -4.52
CA LEU A 34 22.46 0.77 -5.77
C LEU A 34 23.98 0.66 -5.53
N VAL A 35 24.41 -0.36 -4.81
CA VAL A 35 25.83 -0.57 -4.46
C VAL A 35 26.69 -1.00 -5.67
N GLY A 36 26.11 -1.65 -6.69
CA GLY A 36 26.83 -2.19 -7.83
C GLY A 36 26.38 -1.64 -9.20
N ARG A 37 27.19 -1.86 -10.24
CA ARG A 37 26.82 -1.50 -11.62
C ARG A 37 25.57 -2.23 -12.07
N VAL A 38 25.44 -3.50 -11.74
CA VAL A 38 24.27 -4.34 -12.08
C VAL A 38 22.99 -3.77 -11.48
N HIS A 39 23.01 -3.42 -10.20
CA HIS A 39 21.84 -2.84 -9.51
C HIS A 39 21.38 -1.53 -10.15
N ARG A 40 22.33 -0.71 -10.63
CA ARG A 40 22.00 0.55 -11.35
C ARG A 40 21.33 0.28 -12.70
N TRP A 41 21.80 -0.72 -13.46
CA TRP A 41 21.16 -1.12 -14.71
C TRP A 41 19.76 -1.69 -14.47
N ILE A 42 19.60 -2.57 -13.48
CA ILE A 42 18.29 -3.12 -13.12
C ILE A 42 17.31 -1.98 -12.75
N ALA A 43 17.74 -1.02 -11.94
CA ALA A 43 16.92 0.13 -11.56
C ALA A 43 16.55 1.01 -12.77
N GLY A 44 17.49 1.24 -13.69
CA GLY A 44 17.24 1.98 -14.94
C GLY A 44 16.22 1.28 -15.84
N PHE A 45 16.35 -0.03 -16.04
CA PHE A 45 15.39 -0.83 -16.80
C PHE A 45 14.03 -0.91 -16.12
N ALA A 46 13.98 -1.06 -14.80
CA ALA A 46 12.74 -1.03 -14.03
C ALA A 46 12.02 0.32 -14.18
N PHE A 47 12.76 1.43 -14.05
CA PHE A 47 12.22 2.77 -14.26
C PHE A 47 11.67 2.95 -15.68
N ALA A 48 12.46 2.56 -16.68
CA ALA A 48 12.02 2.65 -18.08
C ALA A 48 10.79 1.78 -18.36
N GLY A 49 10.72 0.58 -17.80
CA GLY A 49 9.60 -0.33 -17.93
C GLY A 49 8.31 0.22 -17.32
N ILE A 50 8.40 0.84 -16.14
CA ILE A 50 7.24 1.46 -15.49
C ILE A 50 6.81 2.71 -16.23
N PHE A 51 7.76 3.62 -16.55
CA PHE A 51 7.44 4.96 -17.05
C PHE A 51 7.04 4.99 -18.52
N PHE A 52 7.76 4.22 -19.38
CA PHE A 52 7.53 4.26 -20.84
C PHE A 52 6.64 3.13 -21.36
N LEU A 53 6.69 1.94 -20.71
CA LEU A 53 5.99 0.75 -21.19
C LEU A 53 4.76 0.40 -20.33
N ALA A 54 4.50 1.12 -19.24
CA ALA A 54 3.41 0.86 -18.30
C ALA A 54 3.34 -0.61 -17.84
N ILE A 55 4.50 -1.27 -17.69
CA ILE A 55 4.56 -2.68 -17.27
C ILE A 55 4.06 -2.78 -15.83
N PRO A 56 3.16 -3.73 -15.53
CA PRO A 56 2.66 -3.93 -14.17
C PRO A 56 3.78 -4.16 -13.16
N PHE A 57 3.72 -3.46 -12.03
CA PHE A 57 4.75 -3.47 -10.99
C PHE A 57 5.18 -4.89 -10.54
N PRO A 58 4.27 -5.88 -10.34
CA PRO A 58 4.67 -7.23 -9.95
C PRO A 58 5.62 -7.90 -10.97
N ILE A 59 5.43 -7.63 -12.25
CA ILE A 59 6.28 -8.18 -13.32
C ILE A 59 7.69 -7.56 -13.23
N ILE A 60 7.78 -6.26 -12.97
CA ILE A 60 9.06 -5.56 -12.76
C ILE A 60 9.81 -6.13 -11.57
N VAL A 61 9.10 -6.37 -10.46
CA VAL A 61 9.71 -6.96 -9.25
C VAL A 61 10.26 -8.37 -9.54
N LEU A 62 9.45 -9.22 -10.19
CA LEU A 62 9.86 -10.57 -10.56
C LEU A 62 11.07 -10.55 -11.50
N PHE A 63 11.04 -9.72 -12.52
CA PHE A 63 12.16 -9.54 -13.45
C PHE A 63 13.43 -9.06 -12.73
N SER A 64 13.30 -8.07 -11.85
CA SER A 64 14.42 -7.53 -11.08
C SER A 64 15.00 -8.56 -10.10
N ALA A 65 14.14 -9.38 -9.50
CA ALA A 65 14.56 -10.49 -8.63
C ALA A 65 15.35 -11.56 -9.41
N ILE A 66 14.87 -11.97 -10.57
CA ILE A 66 15.53 -12.94 -11.45
C ILE A 66 16.88 -12.37 -11.93
N MET A 67 16.90 -11.13 -12.41
CA MET A 67 18.13 -10.46 -12.84
C MET A 67 19.14 -10.30 -11.69
N GLY A 68 18.66 -9.92 -10.50
CA GLY A 68 19.49 -9.83 -9.30
C GLY A 68 20.10 -11.20 -8.92
N PHE A 69 19.32 -12.27 -9.01
CA PHE A 69 19.79 -13.62 -8.73
C PHE A 69 20.84 -14.11 -9.72
N ILE A 70 20.66 -13.83 -11.03
CA ILE A 70 21.58 -14.28 -12.10
C ILE A 70 22.87 -13.45 -12.10
N PHE A 71 22.79 -12.15 -11.92
CA PHE A 71 23.92 -11.24 -12.13
C PHE A 71 24.53 -10.69 -10.83
N SER A 72 23.97 -11.01 -9.66
CA SER A 72 24.60 -10.64 -8.40
C SER A 72 25.83 -11.50 -8.19
N PRO A 73 27.04 -10.91 -8.07
CA PRO A 73 28.22 -11.68 -7.69
C PRO A 73 27.95 -12.26 -6.30
N GLN A 74 28.21 -13.54 -6.12
CA GLN A 74 28.04 -14.31 -4.87
C GLN A 74 28.95 -13.85 -3.72
N SER A 75 29.46 -12.63 -3.76
CA SER A 75 30.42 -12.07 -2.81
C SER A 75 29.80 -11.11 -1.78
N VAL A 76 28.50 -11.17 -1.55
CA VAL A 76 28.02 -10.75 -0.24
C VAL A 76 28.35 -11.92 0.68
N GLU A 77 29.45 -11.79 1.43
CA GLU A 77 29.75 -12.63 2.57
C GLU A 77 28.53 -12.52 3.53
N TYR A 78 27.56 -13.36 3.24
CA TYR A 78 26.41 -13.54 4.11
C TYR A 78 27.01 -14.19 5.37
N LYS A 79 27.40 -13.36 6.34
CA LYS A 79 27.60 -13.87 7.69
C LYS A 79 26.26 -14.48 8.08
N PRO A 80 26.13 -15.80 8.09
CA PRO A 80 24.91 -16.41 8.54
C PRO A 80 24.76 -15.93 9.99
N VAL A 81 23.85 -15.01 10.23
CA VAL A 81 23.31 -14.82 11.57
C VAL A 81 22.84 -16.21 11.92
N GLY A 82 23.52 -16.85 12.86
CA GLY A 82 23.30 -18.26 13.20
C GLY A 82 21.82 -18.49 13.48
N VAL A 83 21.11 -18.90 12.44
CA VAL A 83 19.70 -19.26 12.51
C VAL A 83 19.71 -20.66 13.08
N THR A 84 19.79 -20.75 14.41
CA THR A 84 19.60 -22.01 15.12
C THR A 84 18.21 -22.55 14.74
N GLY A 85 18.08 -23.87 14.56
CA GLY A 85 16.85 -24.52 14.08
C GLY A 85 15.55 -24.19 14.85
N ILE A 86 15.67 -23.53 15.98
CA ILE A 86 14.57 -22.97 16.78
C ILE A 86 13.91 -21.77 16.08
N ALA A 87 14.65 -21.03 15.25
CA ALA A 87 14.13 -19.86 14.54
C ALA A 87 13.08 -20.21 13.48
N HIS A 88 13.16 -21.38 12.84
CA HIS A 88 12.15 -21.80 11.84
C HIS A 88 10.77 -22.07 12.45
N ILE A 89 10.73 -22.73 13.60
CA ILE A 89 9.45 -23.01 14.29
C ILE A 89 8.84 -21.74 14.84
N GLN A 90 9.66 -20.83 15.36
CA GLN A 90 9.19 -19.53 15.86
C GLN A 90 8.69 -18.66 14.71
N SER A 91 9.39 -18.63 13.56
CA SER A 91 8.93 -17.92 12.37
C SER A 91 7.62 -18.48 11.85
N LEU A 92 7.46 -19.81 11.77
CA LEU A 92 6.23 -20.43 11.32
C LEU A 92 5.04 -20.13 12.24
N ARG A 93 5.28 -20.15 13.56
CA ARG A 93 4.26 -19.76 14.54
C ARG A 93 3.88 -18.29 14.42
N ALA A 94 4.84 -17.39 14.21
CA ALA A 94 4.58 -15.97 13.99
C ALA A 94 3.75 -15.74 12.72
N VAL A 95 4.13 -16.37 11.61
CA VAL A 95 3.37 -16.30 10.36
C VAL A 95 1.95 -16.84 10.54
N ALA A 96 1.79 -18.01 11.14
CA ALA A 96 0.47 -18.59 11.42
C ALA A 96 -0.40 -17.70 12.31
N PHE A 97 0.20 -17.09 13.34
CA PHE A 97 -0.47 -16.14 14.22
C PHE A 97 -0.96 -14.90 13.45
N TRP A 98 -0.07 -14.25 12.70
CA TRP A 98 -0.43 -13.05 11.95
C TRP A 98 -1.43 -13.32 10.81
N LEU A 99 -1.34 -14.48 10.15
CA LEU A 99 -2.36 -14.94 9.20
C LEU A 99 -3.72 -15.09 9.88
N GLY A 100 -3.76 -15.71 11.05
CA GLY A 100 -4.99 -15.83 11.84
C GLY A 100 -5.57 -14.47 12.21
N VAL A 101 -4.73 -13.54 12.67
CA VAL A 101 -5.12 -12.18 13.01
C VAL A 101 -5.64 -11.44 11.77
N TRP A 102 -5.03 -11.65 10.59
CA TRP A 102 -5.48 -11.02 9.34
C TRP A 102 -6.84 -11.53 8.87
N ILE A 103 -7.11 -12.84 9.03
CA ILE A 103 -8.37 -13.46 8.62
C ILE A 103 -9.49 -13.20 9.65
N LEU A 104 -9.13 -12.83 10.88
CA LEU A 104 -10.08 -12.61 11.98
C LEU A 104 -11.30 -11.74 11.61
N PRO A 105 -11.15 -10.57 10.92
CA PRO A 105 -12.29 -9.73 10.58
C PRO A 105 -13.31 -10.46 9.69
N PHE A 106 -12.86 -11.27 8.74
CA PHE A 106 -13.77 -12.02 7.86
C PHE A 106 -14.67 -12.99 8.65
N PHE A 107 -14.06 -13.70 9.59
CA PHE A 107 -14.80 -14.60 10.46
C PHE A 107 -15.74 -13.84 11.40
N ALA A 108 -15.26 -12.75 11.99
CA ALA A 108 -16.07 -11.91 12.87
C ALA A 108 -17.26 -11.28 12.15
N LEU A 109 -17.04 -10.70 10.97
CA LEU A 109 -18.10 -10.09 10.16
C LEU A 109 -19.16 -11.12 9.75
N HIS A 110 -18.73 -12.32 9.37
CA HIS A 110 -19.64 -13.39 8.96
C HIS A 110 -20.49 -13.89 10.17
N THR A 111 -19.87 -14.11 11.33
CA THR A 111 -20.57 -14.62 12.51
C THR A 111 -21.51 -13.59 13.17
N LEU A 112 -21.16 -12.31 13.06
CA LEU A 112 -21.98 -11.22 13.60
C LEU A 112 -23.12 -10.80 12.66
N GLY A 113 -23.22 -11.37 11.46
CA GLY A 113 -24.20 -10.96 10.47
C GLY A 113 -24.03 -9.49 10.05
N ALA A 114 -22.79 -9.05 9.92
CA ALA A 114 -22.47 -7.66 9.58
C ALA A 114 -22.95 -7.34 8.15
N PRO A 115 -23.26 -6.05 7.86
CA PRO A 115 -23.64 -5.61 6.52
C PRO A 115 -22.60 -6.01 5.46
N ASP A 116 -23.07 -6.38 4.27
CA ASP A 116 -22.24 -6.90 3.18
C ASP A 116 -21.11 -5.95 2.78
N ILE A 117 -21.36 -4.64 2.86
CA ILE A 117 -20.35 -3.61 2.56
C ILE A 117 -19.07 -3.78 3.37
N LEU A 118 -19.13 -4.21 4.64
CA LEU A 118 -17.92 -4.42 5.46
C LEU A 118 -17.11 -5.62 4.95
N THR A 119 -17.79 -6.65 4.47
CA THR A 119 -17.14 -7.84 3.88
C THR A 119 -16.52 -7.51 2.52
N GLU A 120 -17.20 -6.70 1.72
CA GLU A 120 -16.67 -6.18 0.44
C GLU A 120 -15.42 -5.32 0.66
N ILE A 121 -15.46 -4.38 1.60
CA ILE A 121 -14.32 -3.56 2.02
C ILE A 121 -13.15 -4.46 2.46
N ALA A 122 -13.41 -5.42 3.36
CA ALA A 122 -12.39 -6.35 3.82
C ALA A 122 -11.74 -7.12 2.66
N SER A 123 -12.55 -7.65 1.75
CA SER A 123 -12.09 -8.43 0.60
C SER A 123 -11.30 -7.59 -0.40
N PHE A 124 -11.77 -6.39 -0.70
CA PHE A 124 -11.12 -5.48 -1.63
C PHE A 124 -9.75 -5.03 -1.11
N PHE A 125 -9.70 -4.51 0.11
CA PHE A 125 -8.44 -4.02 0.68
C PHE A 125 -7.46 -5.13 1.05
N SER A 126 -7.92 -6.34 1.38
CA SER A 126 -7.03 -7.51 1.51
C SER A 126 -6.35 -7.87 0.20
N ARG A 127 -7.10 -7.90 -0.91
CA ARG A 127 -6.53 -8.14 -2.25
C ARG A 127 -5.55 -7.03 -2.63
N LEU A 128 -5.93 -5.78 -2.35
CA LEU A 128 -5.08 -4.63 -2.58
C LEU A 128 -3.76 -4.76 -1.80
N ALA A 129 -3.79 -5.12 -0.52
CA ALA A 129 -2.61 -5.31 0.31
C ALA A 129 -1.65 -6.37 -0.23
N ILE A 130 -2.17 -7.48 -0.77
CA ILE A 130 -1.36 -8.55 -1.38
C ILE A 130 -0.69 -8.08 -2.68
N VAL A 131 -1.39 -7.29 -3.50
CA VAL A 131 -0.90 -6.83 -4.81
C VAL A 131 0.03 -5.62 -4.67
N THR A 132 -0.06 -4.91 -3.54
CA THR A 132 0.69 -3.67 -3.31
C THR A 132 2.11 -3.93 -2.83
N PHE A 133 3.00 -4.31 -3.72
CA PHE A 133 4.43 -4.36 -3.43
C PHE A 133 5.10 -3.01 -3.71
N GLY A 134 4.85 -2.00 -2.85
CA GLY A 134 5.65 -0.76 -2.81
C GLY A 134 5.32 0.31 -3.86
N GLY A 135 4.27 0.17 -4.67
CA GLY A 135 3.86 1.14 -5.68
C GLY A 135 2.59 1.92 -5.30
N ALA A 136 2.65 2.83 -4.34
CA ALA A 136 1.47 3.56 -3.85
C ALA A 136 0.64 4.20 -4.98
N TYR A 137 1.26 4.84 -5.96
CA TYR A 137 0.54 5.51 -7.05
C TYR A 137 -0.14 4.56 -8.04
N ALA A 138 0.49 3.42 -8.36
CA ALA A 138 -0.14 2.42 -9.21
C ALA A 138 -1.37 1.81 -8.54
N VAL A 139 -1.28 1.61 -7.22
CA VAL A 139 -2.37 1.13 -6.39
C VAL A 139 -3.51 2.14 -6.28
N LEU A 140 -3.19 3.43 -6.13
CA LEU A 140 -4.20 4.49 -6.12
C LEU A 140 -4.98 4.55 -7.44
N ALA A 141 -4.32 4.40 -8.59
CA ALA A 141 -4.98 4.36 -9.89
C ALA A 141 -5.91 3.16 -10.02
N TYR A 142 -5.44 1.96 -9.65
CA TYR A 142 -6.25 0.74 -9.64
C TYR A 142 -7.45 0.86 -8.70
N MET A 143 -7.21 1.31 -7.46
CA MET A 143 -8.24 1.53 -6.46
C MET A 143 -9.31 2.53 -6.94
N THR A 144 -8.89 3.64 -7.57
CA THR A 144 -9.80 4.65 -8.10
C THR A 144 -10.74 4.05 -9.15
N GLN A 145 -10.20 3.25 -10.06
CA GLN A 145 -11.00 2.62 -11.11
C GLN A 145 -12.02 1.65 -10.52
N ASP A 146 -11.61 0.77 -9.62
CA ASP A 146 -12.51 -0.23 -9.06
C ASP A 146 -13.59 0.40 -8.17
N ILE A 147 -13.22 1.35 -7.31
CA ILE A 147 -14.15 2.00 -6.38
C ILE A 147 -15.21 2.82 -7.10
N VAL A 148 -14.82 3.55 -8.15
CA VAL A 148 -15.76 4.42 -8.89
C VAL A 148 -16.56 3.64 -9.93
N VAL A 149 -15.91 2.74 -10.68
CA VAL A 149 -16.51 2.09 -11.86
C VAL A 149 -17.14 0.75 -11.51
N GLN A 150 -16.46 -0.11 -10.74
CA GLN A 150 -16.94 -1.47 -10.46
C GLN A 150 -17.90 -1.51 -9.27
N PHE A 151 -17.48 -0.92 -8.14
CA PHE A 151 -18.26 -0.95 -6.92
C PHE A 151 -19.26 0.21 -6.82
N GLY A 152 -18.95 1.37 -7.43
CA GLY A 152 -19.80 2.55 -7.32
C GLY A 152 -19.88 3.12 -5.90
N TRP A 153 -18.93 2.79 -5.03
CA TRP A 153 -18.94 3.25 -3.63
C TRP A 153 -18.81 4.76 -3.53
N LEU A 154 -17.95 5.34 -4.37
CA LEU A 154 -17.71 6.78 -4.43
C LEU A 154 -17.96 7.31 -5.84
N SER A 155 -18.44 8.54 -5.91
CA SER A 155 -18.42 9.32 -7.15
C SER A 155 -16.99 9.73 -7.52
N ALA A 156 -16.77 10.09 -8.79
CA ALA A 156 -15.46 10.59 -9.24
C ALA A 156 -15.03 11.85 -8.46
N GLY A 157 -15.96 12.73 -8.09
CA GLY A 157 -15.66 13.92 -7.27
C GLY A 157 -15.16 13.55 -5.88
N GLU A 158 -15.85 12.66 -5.17
CA GLU A 158 -15.47 12.18 -3.84
C GLU A 158 -14.11 11.45 -3.88
N MET A 159 -13.82 10.75 -4.97
CA MET A 159 -12.52 10.09 -5.13
C MET A 159 -11.40 11.09 -5.36
N ILE A 160 -11.64 12.20 -6.07
CA ILE A 160 -10.69 13.30 -6.20
C ILE A 160 -10.38 13.93 -4.84
N ASP A 161 -11.39 14.12 -3.99
CA ASP A 161 -11.22 14.61 -2.62
C ASP A 161 -10.36 13.64 -1.77
N ALA A 162 -10.61 12.33 -1.90
CA ALA A 162 -9.80 11.29 -1.26
C ALA A 162 -8.33 11.35 -1.69
N LEU A 163 -8.07 11.50 -2.99
CA LEU A 163 -6.71 11.65 -3.53
C LEU A 163 -6.05 12.95 -3.07
N GLY A 164 -6.81 14.04 -2.97
CA GLY A 164 -6.34 15.32 -2.42
C GLY A 164 -5.87 15.18 -0.97
N LEU A 165 -6.61 14.42 -0.15
CA LEU A 165 -6.18 14.10 1.21
C LEU A 165 -4.87 13.30 1.25
N ALA A 166 -4.67 12.38 0.30
CA ALA A 166 -3.44 11.60 0.20
C ALA A 166 -2.19 12.46 0.00
N GLU A 167 -2.30 13.51 -0.81
CA GLU A 167 -1.16 14.39 -1.11
C GLU A 167 -0.77 15.30 0.06
N THR A 168 -1.64 15.46 1.06
CA THR A 168 -1.42 16.34 2.20
C THR A 168 -0.68 15.70 3.35
N THR A 169 -0.51 14.38 3.33
CA THR A 169 0.11 13.64 4.43
C THR A 169 1.19 12.70 3.97
N PRO A 170 2.25 12.51 4.77
CA PRO A 170 3.24 11.48 4.50
C PRO A 170 2.60 10.09 4.73
N GLY A 171 2.46 9.31 3.64
CA GLY A 171 1.78 8.01 3.65
C GLY A 171 0.42 8.05 2.96
N PRO A 172 0.38 8.42 1.67
CA PRO A 172 -0.86 8.73 0.94
C PRO A 172 -1.89 7.61 0.96
N LEU A 173 -1.44 6.36 0.99
CA LEU A 173 -2.34 5.21 0.90
C LEU A 173 -3.24 5.05 2.14
N ILE A 174 -2.75 5.38 3.32
CA ILE A 174 -3.48 5.18 4.58
C ILE A 174 -4.75 6.02 4.61
N LEU A 175 -4.61 7.33 4.40
CA LEU A 175 -5.75 8.24 4.47
C LEU A 175 -6.77 8.01 3.36
N VAL A 176 -6.31 7.62 2.17
CA VAL A 176 -7.25 7.28 1.09
C VAL A 176 -8.04 6.03 1.43
N THR A 177 -7.39 4.98 1.93
CA THR A 177 -8.09 3.75 2.32
C THR A 177 -9.10 4.00 3.44
N GLU A 178 -8.73 4.79 4.46
CA GLU A 178 -9.64 5.19 5.53
C GLU A 178 -10.83 6.00 5.02
N PHE A 179 -10.57 7.06 4.24
CA PHE A 179 -11.60 7.94 3.73
C PHE A 179 -12.59 7.20 2.83
N VAL A 180 -12.08 6.42 1.89
CA VAL A 180 -12.90 5.65 0.95
C VAL A 180 -13.77 4.65 1.69
N SER A 181 -13.20 3.87 2.60
CA SER A 181 -13.91 2.85 3.35
C SER A 181 -14.93 3.45 4.32
N PHE A 182 -14.55 4.56 4.97
CA PHE A 182 -15.48 5.30 5.81
C PHE A 182 -16.68 5.78 4.99
N LEU A 183 -16.44 6.45 3.88
CA LEU A 183 -17.51 7.06 3.08
C LEU A 183 -18.40 6.00 2.43
N ALA A 184 -17.83 4.90 1.94
CA ALA A 184 -18.57 3.76 1.39
C ALA A 184 -19.56 3.19 2.42
N ALA A 185 -19.06 2.84 3.59
CA ALA A 185 -19.90 2.28 4.65
C ALA A 185 -20.84 3.33 5.28
N PHE A 186 -20.42 4.60 5.37
CA PHE A 186 -21.26 5.70 5.88
C PHE A 186 -22.53 5.89 5.03
N LYS A 187 -22.44 5.78 3.73
CA LYS A 187 -23.59 5.92 2.82
C LYS A 187 -24.65 4.84 3.05
N GLU A 188 -24.26 3.66 3.52
CA GLU A 188 -25.19 2.57 3.79
C GLU A 188 -25.78 2.57 5.20
N GLY A 189 -24.99 2.95 6.21
CA GLY A 189 -25.43 2.81 7.59
C GLY A 189 -25.01 3.92 8.56
N GLY A 190 -24.60 5.08 8.04
CA GLY A 190 -24.27 6.25 8.84
C GLY A 190 -22.90 6.15 9.52
N VAL A 191 -22.67 7.05 10.48
CA VAL A 191 -21.34 7.31 11.08
C VAL A 191 -20.70 6.06 11.68
N TRP A 192 -21.47 5.27 12.43
CA TRP A 192 -20.92 4.09 13.10
C TRP A 192 -20.47 3.02 12.12
N LEU A 193 -21.26 2.79 11.06
CA LEU A 193 -20.86 1.85 10.02
C LEU A 193 -19.64 2.37 9.25
N GLY A 194 -19.58 3.70 8.99
CA GLY A 194 -18.40 4.33 8.41
C GLY A 194 -17.14 4.11 9.23
N VAL A 195 -17.19 4.31 10.55
CA VAL A 195 -16.06 4.06 11.44
C VAL A 195 -15.63 2.58 11.41
N LEU A 196 -16.59 1.66 11.41
CA LEU A 196 -16.29 0.23 11.30
C LEU A 196 -15.64 -0.10 9.94
N GLY A 197 -16.13 0.48 8.83
CA GLY A 197 -15.55 0.32 7.51
C GLY A 197 -14.09 0.77 7.46
N ALA A 198 -13.78 1.95 8.01
CA ALA A 198 -12.42 2.47 8.10
C ALA A 198 -11.51 1.54 8.95
N LEU A 199 -11.97 1.09 10.11
CA LEU A 199 -11.23 0.17 10.97
C LEU A 199 -10.95 -1.18 10.30
N VAL A 200 -11.95 -1.73 9.61
CA VAL A 200 -11.79 -2.97 8.85
C VAL A 200 -10.76 -2.81 7.74
N ALA A 201 -10.85 -1.73 6.96
CA ALA A 201 -9.89 -1.45 5.88
C ALA A 201 -8.47 -1.31 6.41
N LEU A 202 -8.26 -0.55 7.49
CA LEU A 202 -6.96 -0.44 8.15
C LEU A 202 -6.43 -1.80 8.61
N TRP A 203 -7.27 -2.57 9.27
CA TRP A 203 -6.89 -3.89 9.76
C TRP A 203 -6.38 -4.78 8.64
N VAL A 204 -7.18 -4.98 7.60
CA VAL A 204 -6.83 -5.91 6.52
C VAL A 204 -5.69 -5.40 5.62
N THR A 205 -5.41 -4.09 5.63
CA THR A 205 -4.32 -3.50 4.86
C THR A 205 -2.98 -3.56 5.61
N PHE A 206 -2.99 -3.37 6.94
CA PHE A 206 -1.75 -3.24 7.71
C PHE A 206 -1.27 -4.52 8.36
N ILE A 207 -2.17 -5.43 8.77
CA ILE A 207 -1.76 -6.69 9.38
C ILE A 207 -0.83 -7.51 8.48
N PRO A 208 -1.02 -7.59 7.15
CA PRO A 208 -0.08 -8.28 6.25
C PRO A 208 1.36 -7.76 6.30
N CYS A 209 1.58 -6.52 6.73
CA CYS A 209 2.93 -5.97 6.88
C CYS A 209 3.78 -6.67 7.97
N PHE A 210 3.14 -7.46 8.84
CA PHE A 210 3.81 -8.23 9.89
C PHE A 210 4.07 -9.69 9.49
N LEU A 211 3.58 -10.11 8.32
CA LEU A 211 3.81 -11.44 7.72
C LEU A 211 5.16 -11.49 6.99
#